data_8984e3dd905740f638a96b88ace9dc05
#
_entry.id   8984e3dd905740f638a96b88ace9dc05
#
_cell.length_a   1.000
_cell.length_b   1.000
_cell.length_c   1.000
_cell.angle_alpha   90.00
_cell.angle_beta   90.00
_cell.angle_gamma   90.00
#
_symmetry.space_group_name_H-M   'P 1'
#
loop_
_entity.id
_entity.type
_entity.pdbx_description
1 polymer ?
#
loop_
_entity_poly.entity_id
_entity_poly.type
_entity_poly.pdbx_seq_one_letter_code
_entity_poly.pdbx_strand_id
1 'polypeptide(L)'
;MTIQDYLASLRGKTAAVLGIGVSNTPLIELLCRSGVQVIACDKKSREALGERAPQLEALGAQLHLGEAYLDDLRADVVFRTPGMRPDVPALLEAKARGSIVTSEMEIFFEVCPCTIIGVTGSDGKTTTTSIIAEMLRAAGKTVYLGGNIGHPLLCDAEKMKRDDVAVVELSSFQLLDMKRSPHIAVMTNLAPNHLDMHRDMAEYIAAKENIYLHQSADDIAIFNEDNDITRALSEKSQAHTRLFSRREAVADGAFLRGDAIVLRHNGHEEEVMRASDIRLPGLHNVENYLAAVTALDGIVPYDVMKKTARSFAGVEHRIEYVRTLHGAKWYNDSIATSPTRTIAGLRAFDEKVILIAGGYDKHISFAPLAPEVVKHVKLLILCGATADAIEKALRENAREEDLPEIMRCADLAACVQTAYERAGTGDIVTLSPACAAFDCFTNFMERGKAFKKLVMALPE
;
A
#
# COMPACT_ATOMS: atom_id res chain seq x y z
N MET A 1 -26.69 3.94 -6.31
CA MET A 1 -26.54 5.05 -7.29
C MET A 1 -25.44 4.67 -8.27
N THR A 2 -25.57 4.97 -9.56
CA THR A 2 -24.47 4.76 -10.52
C THR A 2 -23.53 5.97 -10.54
N ILE A 3 -22.33 5.81 -11.12
CA ILE A 3 -21.42 6.95 -11.31
C ILE A 3 -22.04 8.04 -12.19
N GLN A 4 -22.83 7.67 -13.20
CA GLN A 4 -23.54 8.61 -14.06
C GLN A 4 -24.63 9.38 -13.32
N ASP A 5 -25.37 8.72 -12.42
CA ASP A 5 -26.36 9.40 -11.56
C ASP A 5 -25.66 10.42 -10.63
N TYR A 6 -24.51 10.02 -10.06
CA TYR A 6 -23.71 10.91 -9.23
C TYR A 6 -23.22 12.13 -10.01
N LEU A 7 -22.59 11.92 -11.17
CA LEU A 7 -22.09 13.00 -12.02
C LEU A 7 -23.25 13.91 -12.50
N ALA A 8 -24.40 13.34 -12.83
CA ALA A 8 -25.59 14.09 -13.20
C ALA A 8 -26.08 14.98 -12.03
N SER A 9 -25.97 14.52 -10.79
CA SER A 9 -26.34 15.29 -9.59
C SER A 9 -25.44 16.50 -9.31
N LEU A 10 -24.25 16.53 -9.92
CA LEU A 10 -23.29 17.63 -9.83
C LEU A 10 -23.42 18.67 -10.95
N ARG A 11 -24.28 18.44 -11.96
CA ARG A 11 -24.49 19.42 -13.03
C ARG A 11 -25.03 20.74 -12.49
N GLY A 12 -24.42 21.82 -12.91
CA GLY A 12 -24.76 23.19 -12.43
C GLY A 12 -24.22 23.52 -11.04
N LYS A 13 -23.46 22.58 -10.42
CA LYS A 13 -22.76 22.81 -9.16
C LYS A 13 -21.28 23.05 -9.40
N THR A 14 -20.64 23.65 -8.40
CA THR A 14 -19.20 23.84 -8.35
C THR A 14 -18.56 22.74 -7.47
N ALA A 15 -17.55 22.06 -7.99
CA ALA A 15 -16.77 21.09 -7.27
C ALA A 15 -15.33 21.59 -7.07
N ALA A 16 -14.89 21.70 -5.82
CA ALA A 16 -13.47 21.94 -5.51
C ALA A 16 -12.75 20.62 -5.28
N VAL A 17 -11.59 20.43 -5.91
CA VAL A 17 -10.75 19.25 -5.74
C VAL A 17 -9.41 19.67 -5.14
N LEU A 18 -9.13 19.21 -3.92
CA LEU A 18 -7.96 19.60 -3.15
C LEU A 18 -6.79 18.65 -3.38
N GLY A 19 -5.72 19.16 -3.95
CA GLY A 19 -4.51 18.43 -4.33
C GLY A 19 -4.56 17.91 -5.78
N ILE A 20 -3.69 18.44 -6.65
CA ILE A 20 -3.49 18.02 -8.04
C ILE A 20 -2.41 16.91 -8.07
N GLY A 21 -2.73 15.77 -7.47
CA GLY A 21 -1.86 14.61 -7.38
C GLY A 21 -2.35 13.44 -8.23
N VAL A 22 -1.69 12.29 -8.08
CA VAL A 22 -1.99 11.06 -8.83
C VAL A 22 -3.45 10.61 -8.64
N SER A 23 -3.99 10.73 -7.41
CA SER A 23 -5.36 10.30 -7.11
C SER A 23 -6.43 11.25 -7.68
N ASN A 24 -6.21 12.55 -7.58
CA ASN A 24 -7.25 13.54 -7.88
C ASN A 24 -7.18 14.10 -9.31
N THR A 25 -6.06 14.00 -10.02
CA THR A 25 -5.98 14.44 -11.42
C THR A 25 -7.03 13.74 -12.30
N PRO A 26 -7.19 12.40 -12.27
CA PRO A 26 -8.23 11.72 -13.04
C PRO A 26 -9.65 12.15 -12.62
N LEU A 27 -9.87 12.41 -11.34
CA LEU A 27 -11.16 12.93 -10.84
C LEU A 27 -11.48 14.32 -11.42
N ILE A 28 -10.50 15.24 -11.43
CA ILE A 28 -10.67 16.57 -12.04
C ILE A 28 -11.06 16.43 -13.52
N GLU A 29 -10.35 15.59 -14.26
CA GLU A 29 -10.66 15.33 -15.67
C GLU A 29 -12.06 14.75 -15.87
N LEU A 30 -12.47 13.79 -15.03
CA LEU A 30 -13.79 13.16 -15.08
C LEU A 30 -14.90 14.20 -14.84
N LEU A 31 -14.76 15.04 -13.81
CA LEU A 31 -15.70 16.08 -13.47
C LEU A 31 -15.82 17.13 -14.58
N CYS A 32 -14.71 17.63 -15.12
CA CYS A 32 -14.69 18.58 -16.23
C CYS A 32 -15.39 18.02 -17.46
N ARG A 33 -15.07 16.79 -17.88
CA ARG A 33 -15.71 16.12 -19.03
C ARG A 33 -17.20 15.89 -18.82
N SER A 34 -17.66 15.80 -17.58
CA SER A 34 -19.07 15.64 -17.22
C SER A 34 -19.84 16.96 -17.13
N GLY A 35 -19.18 18.10 -17.44
CA GLY A 35 -19.79 19.43 -17.43
C GLY A 35 -19.97 20.03 -16.03
N VAL A 36 -19.23 19.56 -15.03
CA VAL A 36 -19.18 20.15 -13.69
C VAL A 36 -18.21 21.33 -13.69
N GLN A 37 -18.52 22.41 -13.01
CA GLN A 37 -17.59 23.51 -12.78
C GLN A 37 -16.55 23.09 -11.75
N VAL A 38 -15.27 22.99 -12.14
CA VAL A 38 -14.20 22.46 -11.28
C VAL A 38 -13.22 23.55 -10.89
N ILE A 39 -12.96 23.66 -9.59
CA ILE A 39 -11.86 24.43 -9.00
C ILE A 39 -10.82 23.42 -8.51
N ALA A 40 -9.66 23.36 -9.17
CA ALA A 40 -8.56 22.48 -8.79
C ALA A 40 -7.55 23.26 -7.94
N CYS A 41 -7.40 22.86 -6.69
CA CYS A 41 -6.63 23.55 -5.67
C CYS A 41 -5.36 22.77 -5.32
N ASP A 42 -4.18 23.41 -5.35
CA ASP A 42 -2.94 22.79 -4.91
C ASP A 42 -1.97 23.82 -4.30
N LYS A 43 -1.24 23.40 -3.25
CA LYS A 43 -0.20 24.22 -2.63
C LYS A 43 0.96 24.51 -3.59
N LYS A 44 1.18 23.67 -4.60
CA LYS A 44 2.20 23.86 -5.62
C LYS A 44 1.90 25.07 -6.48
N SER A 45 3.00 25.73 -6.94
CA SER A 45 2.86 26.77 -7.95
C SER A 45 2.56 26.17 -9.33
N ARG A 46 2.17 27.02 -10.28
CA ARG A 46 1.92 26.65 -11.67
C ARG A 46 3.14 26.00 -12.32
N GLU A 47 4.32 26.57 -12.06
CA GLU A 47 5.59 26.06 -12.59
C GLU A 47 5.88 24.65 -12.05
N ALA A 48 5.59 24.41 -10.76
CA ALA A 48 5.81 23.12 -10.12
C ALA A 48 4.82 22.03 -10.61
N LEU A 49 3.65 22.42 -11.13
CA LEU A 49 2.71 21.51 -11.79
C LEU A 49 3.11 21.19 -13.25
N GLY A 50 3.92 22.03 -13.88
CA GLY A 50 4.39 21.85 -15.26
C GLY A 50 3.24 21.70 -16.25
N GLU A 51 3.33 20.72 -17.15
CA GLU A 51 2.35 20.46 -18.20
C GLU A 51 0.93 20.13 -17.70
N ARG A 52 0.78 19.73 -16.44
CA ARG A 52 -0.54 19.42 -15.87
C ARG A 52 -1.44 20.65 -15.76
N ALA A 53 -0.86 21.81 -15.42
CA ALA A 53 -1.64 23.03 -15.27
C ALA A 53 -2.37 23.43 -16.57
N PRO A 54 -1.70 23.61 -17.73
CA PRO A 54 -2.37 23.92 -18.97
C PRO A 54 -3.32 22.81 -19.46
N GLN A 55 -3.01 21.54 -19.19
CA GLN A 55 -3.89 20.41 -19.54
C GLN A 55 -5.24 20.49 -18.81
N LEU A 56 -5.24 20.77 -17.50
CA LEU A 56 -6.46 20.90 -16.71
C LEU A 56 -7.27 22.14 -17.09
N GLU A 57 -6.60 23.26 -17.36
CA GLU A 57 -7.26 24.47 -17.85
C GLU A 57 -7.92 24.28 -19.22
N ALA A 58 -7.26 23.54 -20.13
CA ALA A 58 -7.84 23.20 -21.43
C ALA A 58 -9.13 22.35 -21.32
N LEU A 59 -9.30 21.62 -20.20
CA LEU A 59 -10.53 20.89 -19.86
C LEU A 59 -11.58 21.75 -19.16
N GLY A 60 -11.26 23.03 -18.89
CA GLY A 60 -12.18 23.98 -18.24
C GLY A 60 -12.04 24.08 -16.71
N ALA A 61 -11.03 23.46 -16.11
CA ALA A 61 -10.78 23.63 -14.68
C ALA A 61 -10.22 25.01 -14.35
N GLN A 62 -10.71 25.65 -13.29
CA GLN A 62 -10.09 26.81 -12.68
C GLN A 62 -9.01 26.37 -11.70
N LEU A 63 -7.84 26.98 -11.74
CA LEU A 63 -6.73 26.62 -10.86
C LEU A 63 -6.58 27.63 -9.71
N HIS A 64 -6.63 27.15 -8.47
CA HIS A 64 -6.27 27.86 -7.25
C HIS A 64 -4.96 27.30 -6.71
N LEU A 65 -3.86 27.99 -6.88
CA LEU A 65 -2.50 27.47 -6.67
C LEU A 65 -1.70 28.30 -5.66
N GLY A 66 -0.66 27.68 -5.06
CA GLY A 66 0.25 28.33 -4.12
C GLY A 66 -0.28 28.34 -2.69
N GLU A 67 0.32 29.16 -1.83
CA GLU A 67 0.03 29.15 -0.38
C GLU A 67 -1.41 29.48 -0.04
N ALA A 68 -2.08 30.31 -0.85
CA ALA A 68 -3.48 30.74 -0.66
C ALA A 68 -4.51 29.80 -1.31
N TYR A 69 -4.13 28.58 -1.68
CA TYR A 69 -4.98 27.66 -2.47
C TYR A 69 -6.28 27.20 -1.77
N LEU A 70 -6.39 27.41 -0.47
CA LEU A 70 -7.60 27.13 0.33
C LEU A 70 -8.40 28.39 0.70
N ASP A 71 -7.91 29.57 0.34
CA ASP A 71 -8.58 30.82 0.70
C ASP A 71 -9.89 30.94 -0.07
N ASP A 72 -10.94 31.39 0.63
CA ASP A 72 -12.29 31.58 0.09
C ASP A 72 -12.81 30.36 -0.71
N LEU A 73 -12.63 29.16 -0.19
CA LEU A 73 -13.05 27.90 -0.79
C LEU A 73 -14.59 27.84 -0.89
N ARG A 74 -15.14 28.30 -2.01
CA ARG A 74 -16.60 28.32 -2.30
C ARG A 74 -16.90 27.25 -3.34
N ALA A 75 -17.49 26.16 -2.89
CA ALA A 75 -17.94 25.08 -3.77
C ALA A 75 -19.11 24.34 -3.12
N ASP A 76 -20.01 23.78 -3.93
CA ASP A 76 -21.09 22.93 -3.43
C ASP A 76 -20.55 21.61 -2.88
N VAL A 77 -19.52 21.07 -3.54
CA VAL A 77 -18.85 19.83 -3.14
C VAL A 77 -17.34 20.03 -3.11
N VAL A 78 -16.70 19.57 -2.04
CA VAL A 78 -15.25 19.64 -1.86
C VAL A 78 -14.68 18.23 -1.74
N PHE A 79 -13.87 17.83 -2.70
CA PHE A 79 -13.12 16.57 -2.69
C PHE A 79 -11.78 16.76 -1.99
N ARG A 80 -11.66 16.19 -0.80
CA ARG A 80 -10.46 16.25 0.02
C ARG A 80 -9.43 15.20 -0.45
N THR A 81 -8.15 15.59 -0.53
CA THR A 81 -7.07 14.60 -0.66
C THR A 81 -6.87 13.84 0.66
N PRO A 82 -6.55 12.53 0.64
CA PRO A 82 -6.36 11.75 1.87
C PRO A 82 -5.32 12.33 2.83
N GLY A 83 -4.24 12.92 2.33
CA GLY A 83 -3.18 13.54 3.15
C GLY A 83 -3.58 14.84 3.87
N MET A 84 -4.78 15.39 3.59
CA MET A 84 -5.30 16.58 4.27
C MET A 84 -6.24 16.15 5.40
N ARG A 85 -6.02 16.67 6.61
CA ARG A 85 -6.95 16.42 7.73
C ARG A 85 -8.33 17.00 7.46
N PRO A 86 -9.43 16.34 7.89
CA PRO A 86 -10.80 16.83 7.67
C PRO A 86 -11.18 18.02 8.57
N ASP A 87 -10.35 18.33 9.58
CA ASP A 87 -10.55 19.39 10.57
C ASP A 87 -9.73 20.67 10.30
N VAL A 88 -9.13 20.79 9.11
CA VAL A 88 -8.49 22.07 8.73
C VAL A 88 -9.52 23.20 8.62
N PRO A 89 -9.20 24.44 9.05
CA PRO A 89 -10.15 25.56 9.13
C PRO A 89 -10.95 25.76 7.84
N ALA A 90 -10.30 25.75 6.69
CA ALA A 90 -10.98 25.97 5.40
C ALA A 90 -12.08 24.91 5.10
N LEU A 91 -11.86 23.64 5.48
CA LEU A 91 -12.88 22.59 5.32
C LEU A 91 -14.01 22.71 6.33
N LEU A 92 -13.72 23.12 7.57
CA LEU A 92 -14.74 23.38 8.58
C LEU A 92 -15.64 24.57 8.17
N GLU A 93 -15.04 25.64 7.64
CA GLU A 93 -15.77 26.78 7.10
C GLU A 93 -16.60 26.41 5.87
N ALA A 94 -16.08 25.62 4.95
CA ALA A 94 -16.83 25.12 3.81
C ALA A 94 -18.04 24.30 4.25
N LYS A 95 -17.87 23.37 5.21
CA LYS A 95 -18.98 22.61 5.83
C LYS A 95 -20.02 23.54 6.49
N ALA A 96 -19.56 24.53 7.24
CA ALA A 96 -20.46 25.52 7.89
C ALA A 96 -21.28 26.35 6.88
N ARG A 97 -20.76 26.56 5.67
CA ARG A 97 -21.46 27.20 4.54
C ARG A 97 -22.38 26.26 3.77
N GLY A 98 -22.43 24.98 4.11
CA GLY A 98 -23.30 23.99 3.48
C GLY A 98 -22.62 23.16 2.38
N SER A 99 -21.30 23.30 2.18
CA SER A 99 -20.55 22.44 1.25
C SER A 99 -20.52 20.99 1.72
N ILE A 100 -20.71 20.05 0.79
CA ILE A 100 -20.48 18.62 1.05
C ILE A 100 -18.98 18.37 0.94
N VAL A 101 -18.32 17.99 2.04
CA VAL A 101 -16.91 17.58 2.04
C VAL A 101 -16.85 16.07 1.95
N THR A 102 -16.19 15.57 0.93
CA THR A 102 -16.06 14.14 0.61
C THR A 102 -14.66 13.81 0.09
N SER A 103 -14.45 12.58 -0.37
CA SER A 103 -13.24 12.13 -1.03
C SER A 103 -13.57 11.28 -2.27
N GLU A 104 -12.58 11.08 -3.15
CA GLU A 104 -12.69 10.16 -4.29
C GLU A 104 -13.11 8.76 -3.83
N MET A 105 -12.50 8.26 -2.76
CA MET A 105 -12.76 6.93 -2.21
C MET A 105 -14.16 6.80 -1.61
N GLU A 106 -14.65 7.82 -0.89
CA GLU A 106 -16.02 7.85 -0.34
C GLU A 106 -17.06 7.73 -1.45
N ILE A 107 -16.88 8.49 -2.53
CA ILE A 107 -17.79 8.43 -3.68
C ILE A 107 -17.64 7.11 -4.43
N PHE A 108 -16.41 6.57 -4.56
CA PHE A 108 -16.23 5.24 -5.14
C PHE A 108 -17.06 4.17 -4.41
N PHE A 109 -17.05 4.16 -3.09
CA PHE A 109 -17.85 3.21 -2.29
C PHE A 109 -19.37 3.42 -2.46
N GLU A 110 -19.79 4.63 -2.79
CA GLU A 110 -21.19 4.93 -3.04
C GLU A 110 -21.70 4.43 -4.40
N VAL A 111 -20.84 4.50 -5.43
CA VAL A 111 -21.23 4.24 -6.83
C VAL A 111 -20.74 2.91 -7.37
N CYS A 112 -19.88 2.20 -6.64
CA CYS A 112 -19.32 0.91 -7.06
C CYS A 112 -20.44 -0.14 -7.16
N PRO A 113 -20.65 -0.76 -8.33
CA PRO A 113 -21.72 -1.73 -8.52
C PRO A 113 -21.39 -3.14 -8.05
N CYS A 114 -20.12 -3.42 -7.75
CA CYS A 114 -19.61 -4.76 -7.44
C CYS A 114 -19.21 -4.90 -5.96
N THR A 115 -18.90 -6.13 -5.57
CA THR A 115 -18.39 -6.41 -4.22
C THR A 115 -17.08 -5.69 -3.97
N ILE A 116 -16.99 -4.96 -2.86
CA ILE A 116 -15.78 -4.30 -2.39
C ILE A 116 -15.17 -5.14 -1.26
N ILE A 117 -13.89 -5.51 -1.41
CA ILE A 117 -13.06 -6.09 -0.35
C ILE A 117 -12.05 -5.02 0.07
N GLY A 118 -12.18 -4.50 1.29
CA GLY A 118 -11.32 -3.45 1.82
C GLY A 118 -10.30 -4.02 2.81
N VAL A 119 -9.03 -3.62 2.68
CA VAL A 119 -7.95 -4.07 3.57
C VAL A 119 -7.29 -2.88 4.25
N THR A 120 -7.23 -2.89 5.58
CA THR A 120 -6.49 -1.90 6.38
C THR A 120 -5.63 -2.59 7.44
N GLY A 121 -4.83 -1.81 8.14
CA GLY A 121 -3.94 -2.24 9.21
C GLY A 121 -2.70 -1.35 9.30
N SER A 122 -1.83 -1.59 10.27
CA SER A 122 -0.52 -0.94 10.32
C SER A 122 0.43 -1.55 9.29
N ASP A 123 0.56 -2.86 9.28
CA ASP A 123 1.42 -3.63 8.37
C ASP A 123 0.61 -4.67 7.59
N GLY A 124 1.21 -5.26 6.55
CA GLY A 124 0.61 -6.34 5.76
C GLY A 124 -0.45 -5.92 4.74
N LYS A 125 -1.01 -4.70 4.80
CA LYS A 125 -2.06 -4.21 3.90
C LYS A 125 -1.82 -4.54 2.42
N THR A 126 -0.73 -4.02 1.88
CA THR A 126 -0.43 -4.14 0.44
C THR A 126 -0.26 -5.60 0.01
N THR A 127 0.40 -6.40 0.84
CA THR A 127 0.61 -7.83 0.56
C THR A 127 -0.72 -8.57 0.60
N THR A 128 -1.53 -8.39 1.64
CA THR A 128 -2.86 -9.03 1.77
C THR A 128 -3.78 -8.62 0.62
N THR A 129 -3.86 -7.32 0.30
CA THR A 129 -4.65 -6.79 -0.82
C THR A 129 -4.23 -7.43 -2.15
N SER A 130 -2.93 -7.57 -2.37
CA SER A 130 -2.39 -8.16 -3.61
C SER A 130 -2.62 -9.67 -3.68
N ILE A 131 -2.48 -10.41 -2.56
CA ILE A 131 -2.80 -11.84 -2.49
C ILE A 131 -4.28 -12.08 -2.82
N ILE A 132 -5.19 -11.30 -2.21
CA ILE A 132 -6.63 -11.37 -2.48
C ILE A 132 -6.91 -11.12 -3.96
N ALA A 133 -6.35 -10.05 -4.53
CA ALA A 133 -6.55 -9.71 -5.95
C ALA A 133 -6.03 -10.81 -6.89
N GLU A 134 -4.87 -11.40 -6.58
CA GLU A 134 -4.27 -12.43 -7.42
C GLU A 134 -5.03 -13.76 -7.35
N MET A 135 -5.50 -14.16 -6.16
CA MET A 135 -6.34 -15.33 -5.99
C MET A 135 -7.68 -15.20 -6.74
N LEU A 136 -8.31 -14.02 -6.70
CA LEU A 136 -9.53 -13.74 -7.46
C LEU A 136 -9.29 -13.80 -8.97
N ARG A 137 -8.20 -13.20 -9.47
CA ARG A 137 -7.82 -13.27 -10.90
C ARG A 137 -7.55 -14.70 -11.33
N ALA A 138 -6.82 -15.47 -10.52
CA ALA A 138 -6.56 -16.88 -10.77
C ALA A 138 -7.85 -17.73 -10.80
N ALA A 139 -8.88 -17.31 -10.08
CA ALA A 139 -10.23 -17.89 -10.13
C ALA A 139 -11.09 -17.37 -11.30
N GLY A 140 -10.53 -16.57 -12.21
CA GLY A 140 -11.23 -16.05 -13.39
C GLY A 140 -12.12 -14.83 -13.14
N LYS A 141 -12.01 -14.15 -11.98
CA LYS A 141 -12.75 -12.92 -11.70
C LYS A 141 -12.09 -11.71 -12.34
N THR A 142 -12.89 -10.76 -12.81
CA THR A 142 -12.43 -9.41 -13.16
C THR A 142 -12.19 -8.63 -11.87
N VAL A 143 -10.95 -8.17 -11.65
CA VAL A 143 -10.53 -7.53 -10.41
C VAL A 143 -10.01 -6.13 -10.65
N TYR A 144 -10.61 -5.17 -9.97
CA TYR A 144 -10.16 -3.78 -9.90
C TYR A 144 -9.39 -3.57 -8.59
N LEU A 145 -8.09 -3.32 -8.71
CA LEU A 145 -7.18 -3.16 -7.58
C LEU A 145 -6.79 -1.69 -7.42
N GLY A 146 -7.03 -1.10 -6.26
CA GLY A 146 -6.71 0.30 -6.04
C GLY A 146 -6.74 0.76 -4.57
N GLY A 147 -6.99 2.04 -4.38
CA GLY A 147 -6.99 2.69 -3.06
C GLY A 147 -5.66 3.38 -2.75
N ASN A 148 -5.05 3.04 -1.62
CA ASN A 148 -3.72 3.57 -1.24
C ASN A 148 -2.57 3.03 -2.12
N ILE A 149 -2.86 2.06 -2.97
CA ILE A 149 -1.98 1.46 -3.99
C ILE A 149 -2.68 1.49 -5.34
N GLY A 150 -1.92 1.25 -6.41
CA GLY A 150 -2.49 1.19 -7.76
C GLY A 150 -2.93 2.55 -8.29
N HIS A 151 -4.12 2.59 -8.87
CA HIS A 151 -4.73 3.79 -9.45
C HIS A 151 -6.09 4.12 -8.81
N PRO A 152 -6.57 5.37 -8.95
CA PRO A 152 -7.88 5.77 -8.45
C PRO A 152 -9.00 4.99 -9.13
N LEU A 153 -9.93 4.43 -8.35
CA LEU A 153 -10.94 3.49 -8.85
C LEU A 153 -12.23 4.17 -9.32
N LEU A 154 -12.52 5.38 -8.87
CA LEU A 154 -13.76 6.07 -9.20
C LEU A 154 -13.94 6.25 -10.72
N CYS A 155 -12.86 6.55 -11.43
CA CYS A 155 -12.89 6.70 -12.89
C CYS A 155 -13.14 5.39 -13.65
N ASP A 156 -12.95 4.24 -13.00
CA ASP A 156 -13.24 2.93 -13.58
C ASP A 156 -14.63 2.41 -13.20
N ALA A 157 -15.35 3.08 -12.29
CA ALA A 157 -16.66 2.61 -11.81
C ALA A 157 -17.70 2.40 -12.92
N GLU A 158 -17.61 3.16 -14.02
CA GLU A 158 -18.47 2.99 -15.20
C GLU A 158 -18.24 1.65 -15.93
N LYS A 159 -17.03 1.12 -15.87
CA LYS A 159 -16.64 -0.14 -16.53
C LYS A 159 -16.97 -1.36 -15.69
N MET A 160 -17.17 -1.16 -14.37
CA MET A 160 -17.39 -2.24 -13.41
C MET A 160 -18.77 -2.84 -13.56
N LYS A 161 -18.84 -4.17 -13.41
CA LYS A 161 -20.08 -4.95 -13.46
C LYS A 161 -20.35 -5.56 -12.08
N ARG A 162 -21.58 -5.98 -11.84
CA ARG A 162 -22.00 -6.55 -10.54
C ARG A 162 -21.19 -7.79 -10.13
N ASP A 163 -20.75 -8.60 -11.11
CA ASP A 163 -20.00 -9.83 -10.87
C ASP A 163 -18.48 -9.65 -10.75
N ASP A 164 -17.99 -8.40 -10.96
CA ASP A 164 -16.61 -8.03 -10.76
C ASP A 164 -16.31 -7.87 -9.25
N VAL A 165 -15.05 -7.69 -8.90
CA VAL A 165 -14.63 -7.45 -7.51
C VAL A 165 -13.67 -6.27 -7.46
N ALA A 166 -13.93 -5.31 -6.58
CA ALA A 166 -13.00 -4.25 -6.24
C ALA A 166 -12.22 -4.62 -4.98
N VAL A 167 -10.89 -4.67 -5.06
CA VAL A 167 -10.02 -4.95 -3.92
C VAL A 167 -9.26 -3.67 -3.59
N VAL A 168 -9.47 -3.13 -2.38
CA VAL A 168 -9.08 -1.77 -2.04
C VAL A 168 -8.19 -1.75 -0.81
N GLU A 169 -6.95 -1.25 -0.95
CA GLU A 169 -6.11 -0.92 0.20
C GLU A 169 -6.55 0.41 0.80
N LEU A 170 -6.82 0.47 2.10
CA LEU A 170 -7.28 1.66 2.79
C LEU A 170 -6.28 2.11 3.86
N SER A 171 -5.78 3.34 3.71
CA SER A 171 -4.97 4.01 4.73
C SER A 171 -5.86 4.59 5.84
N SER A 172 -5.25 4.89 7.00
CA SER A 172 -5.97 5.59 8.07
C SER A 172 -6.44 7.00 7.66
N PHE A 173 -5.72 7.65 6.73
CA PHE A 173 -6.10 8.98 6.22
C PHE A 173 -7.31 8.96 5.31
N GLN A 174 -7.48 7.90 4.52
CA GLN A 174 -8.69 7.69 3.72
C GLN A 174 -9.88 7.37 4.62
N LEU A 175 -9.67 6.55 5.64
CA LEU A 175 -10.71 6.11 6.58
C LEU A 175 -11.11 7.18 7.61
N LEU A 176 -10.31 8.23 7.85
CA LEU A 176 -10.42 9.14 9.00
C LEU A 176 -11.83 9.76 9.19
N ASP A 177 -12.54 10.05 8.11
CA ASP A 177 -13.90 10.57 8.14
C ASP A 177 -14.86 9.84 7.17
N MET A 178 -14.45 8.64 6.73
CA MET A 178 -15.22 7.81 5.82
C MET A 178 -16.47 7.25 6.52
N LYS A 179 -17.64 7.35 5.86
CA LYS A 179 -18.94 6.95 6.38
C LYS A 179 -19.52 5.71 5.67
N ARG A 180 -18.69 5.02 4.94
CA ARG A 180 -19.03 3.79 4.22
C ARG A 180 -17.98 2.74 4.47
N SER A 181 -18.42 1.49 4.58
CA SER A 181 -17.55 0.33 4.76
C SER A 181 -17.67 -0.61 3.56
N PRO A 182 -16.64 -1.43 3.25
CA PRO A 182 -16.72 -2.45 2.21
C PRO A 182 -17.63 -3.63 2.64
N HIS A 183 -18.05 -4.45 1.68
CA HIS A 183 -18.80 -5.67 1.96
C HIS A 183 -17.97 -6.71 2.74
N ILE A 184 -16.66 -6.76 2.46
CA ILE A 184 -15.70 -7.58 3.21
C ILE A 184 -14.59 -6.65 3.70
N ALA A 185 -14.50 -6.46 5.02
CA ALA A 185 -13.49 -5.67 5.68
C ALA A 185 -12.41 -6.57 6.27
N VAL A 186 -11.13 -6.28 6.00
CA VAL A 186 -9.99 -7.02 6.55
C VAL A 186 -9.10 -6.07 7.33
N MET A 187 -8.90 -6.36 8.62
CA MET A 187 -7.99 -5.64 9.49
C MET A 187 -6.80 -6.53 9.87
N THR A 188 -5.63 -6.25 9.27
CA THR A 188 -4.45 -7.12 9.39
C THR A 188 -3.82 -7.08 10.78
N ASN A 189 -3.52 -5.89 11.29
CA ASN A 189 -2.98 -5.65 12.63
C ASN A 189 -3.02 -4.15 12.96
N LEU A 190 -2.88 -3.81 14.23
CA LEU A 190 -2.72 -2.43 14.69
C LEU A 190 -1.52 -2.33 15.64
N ALA A 191 -0.62 -1.42 15.29
CA ALA A 191 0.55 -1.03 16.08
C ALA A 191 0.79 0.47 15.91
N PRO A 192 1.48 1.16 16.83
CA PRO A 192 1.79 2.58 16.71
C PRO A 192 2.44 2.92 15.38
N ASN A 193 1.77 3.78 14.60
CA ASN A 193 2.22 4.24 13.30
C ASN A 193 1.57 5.59 12.97
N HIS A 194 2.23 6.44 12.18
CA HIS A 194 1.69 7.74 11.71
C HIS A 194 1.21 8.68 12.83
N LEU A 195 1.84 8.63 14.03
CA LEU A 195 1.52 9.51 15.17
C LEU A 195 2.03 10.94 14.99
N ASP A 196 2.75 11.21 13.91
CA ASP A 196 3.09 12.54 13.39
C ASP A 196 1.91 13.25 12.71
N MET A 197 0.91 12.49 12.26
CA MET A 197 -0.25 12.98 11.52
C MET A 197 -1.57 12.79 12.27
N HIS A 198 -1.71 11.71 13.06
CA HIS A 198 -2.81 11.51 13.99
C HIS A 198 -2.48 12.14 15.33
N ARG A 199 -3.47 12.67 16.04
CA ARG A 199 -3.29 13.30 17.34
C ARG A 199 -2.70 12.34 18.38
N ASP A 200 -3.16 11.09 18.32
CA ASP A 200 -2.75 10.00 19.21
C ASP A 200 -3.12 8.64 18.62
N MET A 201 -2.81 7.58 19.36
CA MET A 201 -3.15 6.20 18.98
C MET A 201 -4.67 5.95 18.95
N ALA A 202 -5.44 6.64 19.77
CA ALA A 202 -6.90 6.50 19.82
C ALA A 202 -7.54 7.02 18.52
N GLU A 203 -7.12 8.18 18.02
CA GLU A 203 -7.57 8.70 16.73
C GLU A 203 -7.14 7.77 15.57
N TYR A 204 -5.93 7.23 15.62
CA TYR A 204 -5.46 6.28 14.60
C TYR A 204 -6.31 5.01 14.56
N ILE A 205 -6.65 4.46 15.73
CA ILE A 205 -7.54 3.30 15.85
C ILE A 205 -8.94 3.66 15.34
N ALA A 206 -9.53 4.75 15.85
CA ALA A 206 -10.85 5.21 15.48
C ALA A 206 -10.99 5.46 13.96
N ALA A 207 -9.95 6.03 13.34
CA ALA A 207 -9.93 6.18 11.88
C ALA A 207 -10.06 4.84 11.16
N LYS A 208 -9.34 3.80 11.62
CA LYS A 208 -9.37 2.49 10.99
C LYS A 208 -10.62 1.68 11.30
N GLU A 209 -11.28 1.94 12.42
CA GLU A 209 -12.58 1.33 12.75
C GLU A 209 -13.64 1.62 11.68
N ASN A 210 -13.55 2.77 10.96
CA ASN A 210 -14.47 3.09 9.88
C ASN A 210 -14.48 2.08 8.73
N ILE A 211 -13.51 1.15 8.67
CA ILE A 211 -13.57 0.07 7.67
C ILE A 211 -14.72 -0.90 7.94
N TYR A 212 -15.19 -1.04 9.17
CA TYR A 212 -16.27 -1.96 9.54
C TYR A 212 -17.46 -1.30 10.24
N LEU A 213 -17.31 -0.08 10.80
CA LEU A 213 -18.37 0.56 11.61
C LEU A 213 -19.67 0.85 10.85
N HIS A 214 -19.62 0.91 9.52
CA HIS A 214 -20.78 1.18 8.67
C HIS A 214 -21.26 -0.07 7.93
N GLN A 215 -20.78 -1.26 8.32
CA GLN A 215 -21.25 -2.55 7.80
C GLN A 215 -22.59 -2.93 8.42
N SER A 216 -23.34 -3.77 7.70
CA SER A 216 -24.56 -4.44 8.15
C SER A 216 -24.27 -5.90 8.57
N ALA A 217 -25.28 -6.60 9.06
CA ALA A 217 -25.19 -8.02 9.40
C ALA A 217 -24.93 -8.94 8.18
N ASP A 218 -25.21 -8.46 6.96
CA ASP A 218 -24.96 -9.20 5.71
C ASP A 218 -23.52 -9.07 5.22
N ASP A 219 -22.74 -8.16 5.82
CA ASP A 219 -21.34 -7.92 5.49
C ASP A 219 -20.41 -8.78 6.36
N ILE A 220 -19.12 -8.83 6.01
CA ILE A 220 -18.11 -9.63 6.70
C ILE A 220 -16.99 -8.73 7.23
N ALA A 221 -16.67 -8.85 8.52
CA ALA A 221 -15.52 -8.18 9.14
C ALA A 221 -14.51 -9.23 9.62
N ILE A 222 -13.25 -9.09 9.19
CA ILE A 222 -12.17 -10.05 9.44
C ILE A 222 -11.08 -9.40 10.26
N PHE A 223 -10.74 -10.01 11.42
CA PHE A 223 -9.77 -9.47 12.36
C PHE A 223 -8.67 -10.48 12.68
N ASN A 224 -7.51 -9.96 13.05
CA ASN A 224 -6.38 -10.74 13.54
C ASN A 224 -6.55 -11.02 15.04
N GLU A 225 -6.74 -12.29 15.40
CA GLU A 225 -6.87 -12.75 16.78
C GLU A 225 -5.56 -12.62 17.56
N ASP A 226 -4.43 -12.72 16.88
CA ASP A 226 -3.09 -12.62 17.48
C ASP A 226 -2.68 -11.18 17.88
N ASN A 227 -3.47 -10.17 17.48
CA ASN A 227 -3.24 -8.77 17.81
C ASN A 227 -4.28 -8.26 18.81
N ASP A 228 -3.87 -7.92 20.03
CA ASP A 228 -4.77 -7.55 21.12
C ASP A 228 -5.73 -6.41 20.76
N ILE A 229 -5.28 -5.43 19.96
CA ILE A 229 -6.13 -4.32 19.57
C ILE A 229 -7.21 -4.80 18.59
N THR A 230 -6.85 -5.52 17.53
CA THR A 230 -7.85 -5.98 16.54
C THR A 230 -8.80 -7.00 17.15
N ARG A 231 -8.36 -7.86 18.06
CA ARG A 231 -9.20 -8.78 18.83
C ARG A 231 -10.26 -8.02 19.62
N ALA A 232 -9.86 -6.98 20.38
CA ALA A 232 -10.80 -6.15 21.12
C ALA A 232 -11.78 -5.39 20.21
N LEU A 233 -11.36 -5.00 19.00
CA LEU A 233 -12.22 -4.35 18.02
C LEU A 233 -13.24 -5.29 17.39
N SER A 234 -12.93 -6.58 17.26
CA SER A 234 -13.84 -7.58 16.69
C SER A 234 -15.16 -7.69 17.46
N GLU A 235 -15.13 -7.46 18.77
CA GLU A 235 -16.31 -7.47 19.66
C GLU A 235 -17.28 -6.31 19.38
N LYS A 236 -16.83 -5.23 18.73
CA LYS A 236 -17.64 -4.05 18.38
C LYS A 236 -18.33 -4.17 17.02
N SER A 237 -17.95 -5.12 16.20
CA SER A 237 -18.49 -5.30 14.86
C SER A 237 -19.95 -5.74 14.89
N GLN A 238 -20.78 -5.15 14.02
CA GLN A 238 -22.17 -5.58 13.79
C GLN A 238 -22.28 -6.53 12.59
N ALA A 239 -21.20 -6.66 11.80
CA ALA A 239 -21.13 -7.58 10.68
C ALA A 239 -20.87 -9.01 11.13
N HIS A 240 -20.98 -9.97 10.21
CA HIS A 240 -20.52 -11.33 10.46
C HIS A 240 -19.00 -11.32 10.70
N THR A 241 -18.61 -11.53 11.97
CA THR A 241 -17.22 -11.44 12.39
C THR A 241 -16.50 -12.76 12.18
N ARG A 242 -15.37 -12.71 11.46
CA ARG A 242 -14.47 -13.84 11.25
C ARG A 242 -13.06 -13.48 11.73
N LEU A 243 -12.31 -14.48 12.15
CA LEU A 243 -10.98 -14.29 12.76
C LEU A 243 -9.91 -15.02 11.96
N PHE A 244 -8.67 -14.54 12.03
CA PHE A 244 -7.54 -15.33 11.61
C PHE A 244 -6.44 -15.32 12.68
N SER A 245 -5.75 -16.45 12.84
CA SER A 245 -4.70 -16.60 13.83
C SER A 245 -3.60 -17.53 13.34
N ARG A 246 -2.37 -17.17 13.63
CA ARG A 246 -1.20 -18.03 13.45
C ARG A 246 -0.90 -18.85 14.70
N ARG A 247 -1.43 -18.46 15.86
CA ARG A 247 -1.08 -19.02 17.18
C ARG A 247 -2.08 -20.03 17.68
N GLU A 248 -3.36 -19.82 17.43
CA GLU A 248 -4.43 -20.65 17.98
C GLU A 248 -5.58 -20.87 17.01
N ALA A 249 -6.43 -21.87 17.30
CA ALA A 249 -7.59 -22.17 16.50
C ALA A 249 -8.71 -21.15 16.78
N VAL A 250 -9.34 -20.63 15.72
CA VAL A 250 -10.45 -19.68 15.80
C VAL A 250 -11.81 -20.37 15.63
N ALA A 251 -12.88 -19.73 16.10
CA ALA A 251 -14.23 -20.27 16.01
C ALA A 251 -14.78 -20.24 14.59
N ASP A 252 -14.54 -19.18 13.83
CA ASP A 252 -14.86 -19.02 12.40
C ASP A 252 -13.72 -18.24 11.74
N GLY A 253 -13.14 -18.78 10.66
CA GLY A 253 -12.04 -18.19 9.91
C GLY A 253 -10.85 -19.12 9.75
N ALA A 254 -9.67 -18.57 9.42
CA ALA A 254 -8.48 -19.35 9.10
C ALA A 254 -7.45 -19.32 10.24
N PHE A 255 -6.79 -20.44 10.47
CA PHE A 255 -5.73 -20.54 11.47
C PHE A 255 -4.63 -21.51 11.06
N LEU A 256 -3.47 -21.37 11.69
CA LEU A 256 -2.33 -22.26 11.48
C LEU A 256 -2.36 -23.41 12.51
N ARG A 257 -2.31 -24.64 12.04
CA ARG A 257 -2.14 -25.85 12.87
C ARG A 257 -0.90 -26.62 12.40
N GLY A 258 0.20 -26.47 13.13
CA GLY A 258 1.50 -26.95 12.65
C GLY A 258 1.89 -26.24 11.37
N ASP A 259 1.98 -26.96 10.23
CA ASP A 259 2.21 -26.38 8.90
C ASP A 259 0.91 -26.21 8.08
N ALA A 260 -0.22 -26.70 8.57
CA ALA A 260 -1.49 -26.64 7.85
C ALA A 260 -2.22 -25.29 8.09
N ILE A 261 -2.59 -24.60 7.03
CA ILE A 261 -3.57 -23.51 7.04
C ILE A 261 -4.96 -24.15 6.94
N VAL A 262 -5.69 -24.10 8.05
CA VAL A 262 -7.01 -24.67 8.22
C VAL A 262 -8.04 -23.57 8.24
N LEU A 263 -9.12 -23.72 7.48
CA LEU A 263 -10.30 -22.87 7.56
C LEU A 263 -11.38 -23.59 8.38
N ARG A 264 -12.00 -22.86 9.31
CA ARG A 264 -13.19 -23.33 10.02
C ARG A 264 -14.37 -22.44 9.65
N HIS A 265 -15.46 -23.07 9.25
CA HIS A 265 -16.73 -22.41 8.98
C HIS A 265 -17.90 -23.30 9.42
N ASN A 266 -18.83 -22.73 10.19
CA ASN A 266 -19.99 -23.47 10.74
C ASN A 266 -19.60 -24.79 11.48
N GLY A 267 -18.46 -24.78 12.18
CA GLY A 267 -17.95 -25.93 12.92
C GLY A 267 -17.23 -26.99 12.06
N HIS A 268 -17.24 -26.87 10.74
CA HIS A 268 -16.47 -27.73 9.83
C HIS A 268 -15.08 -27.15 9.59
N GLU A 269 -14.08 -28.03 9.57
CA GLU A 269 -12.69 -27.67 9.30
C GLU A 269 -12.23 -28.29 7.99
N GLU A 270 -11.48 -27.51 7.20
CA GLU A 270 -10.86 -27.99 5.97
C GLU A 270 -9.44 -27.45 5.85
N GLU A 271 -8.47 -28.29 5.46
CA GLU A 271 -7.11 -27.88 5.14
C GLU A 271 -7.10 -27.24 3.76
N VAL A 272 -6.81 -25.94 3.70
CA VAL A 272 -6.76 -25.16 2.45
C VAL A 272 -5.42 -25.34 1.74
N MET A 273 -4.32 -25.19 2.49
CA MET A 273 -2.95 -25.31 2.00
C MET A 273 -1.97 -25.48 3.17
N ARG A 274 -0.68 -25.60 2.89
CA ARG A 274 0.38 -25.56 3.90
C ARG A 274 1.10 -24.22 3.91
N ALA A 275 1.62 -23.82 5.07
CA ALA A 275 2.45 -22.61 5.16
C ALA A 275 3.72 -22.77 4.29
N SER A 276 4.25 -23.98 4.15
CA SER A 276 5.36 -24.32 3.25
C SER A 276 5.02 -24.22 1.75
N ASP A 277 3.75 -24.11 1.37
CA ASP A 277 3.31 -23.79 0.00
C ASP A 277 3.51 -22.30 -0.33
N ILE A 278 3.65 -21.43 0.68
CA ILE A 278 3.76 -19.99 0.51
C ILE A 278 5.18 -19.65 0.05
N ARG A 279 5.29 -19.13 -1.17
CA ARG A 279 6.56 -18.72 -1.77
C ARG A 279 7.18 -17.49 -1.10
N LEU A 280 6.36 -16.60 -0.53
CA LEU A 280 6.83 -15.41 0.15
C LEU A 280 7.50 -15.77 1.48
N PRO A 281 8.73 -15.26 1.75
CA PRO A 281 9.41 -15.53 3.01
C PRO A 281 8.77 -14.83 4.20
N GLY A 282 8.95 -15.41 5.38
CA GLY A 282 8.61 -14.81 6.67
C GLY A 282 7.21 -15.15 7.19
N LEU A 283 7.12 -15.32 8.52
CA LEU A 283 5.89 -15.69 9.23
C LEU A 283 4.76 -14.66 9.10
N HIS A 284 5.09 -13.38 8.91
CA HIS A 284 4.10 -12.33 8.64
C HIS A 284 3.35 -12.56 7.32
N ASN A 285 3.96 -13.26 6.35
CA ASN A 285 3.26 -13.63 5.11
C ASN A 285 2.28 -14.78 5.35
N VAL A 286 2.52 -15.68 6.29
CA VAL A 286 1.52 -16.67 6.70
C VAL A 286 0.28 -15.95 7.26
N GLU A 287 0.43 -14.91 8.08
CA GLU A 287 -0.68 -14.08 8.57
C GLU A 287 -1.44 -13.39 7.43
N ASN A 288 -0.73 -12.83 6.43
CA ASN A 288 -1.34 -12.22 5.26
C ASN A 288 -2.18 -13.24 4.45
N TYR A 289 -1.69 -14.48 4.33
CA TYR A 289 -2.43 -15.58 3.68
C TYR A 289 -3.63 -16.06 4.50
N LEU A 290 -3.52 -16.14 5.83
CA LEU A 290 -4.66 -16.47 6.70
C LEU A 290 -5.78 -15.44 6.55
N ALA A 291 -5.44 -14.15 6.53
CA ALA A 291 -6.40 -13.07 6.26
C ALA A 291 -7.06 -13.22 4.88
N ALA A 292 -6.27 -13.46 3.83
CA ALA A 292 -6.76 -13.61 2.46
C ALA A 292 -7.64 -14.86 2.29
N VAL A 293 -7.25 -16.01 2.87
CA VAL A 293 -8.04 -17.25 2.86
C VAL A 293 -9.39 -17.04 3.55
N THR A 294 -9.39 -16.36 4.70
CA THR A 294 -10.65 -16.04 5.42
C THR A 294 -11.56 -15.14 4.57
N ALA A 295 -10.98 -14.14 3.86
CA ALA A 295 -11.74 -13.20 3.04
C ALA A 295 -12.34 -13.84 1.77
N LEU A 296 -11.71 -14.89 1.27
CA LEU A 296 -12.06 -15.52 -0.01
C LEU A 296 -12.75 -16.87 0.12
N ASP A 297 -13.08 -17.28 1.35
CA ASP A 297 -13.85 -18.49 1.61
C ASP A 297 -15.20 -18.43 0.90
N GLY A 298 -15.54 -19.52 0.19
CA GLY A 298 -16.74 -19.59 -0.65
C GLY A 298 -16.69 -18.77 -1.96
N ILE A 299 -15.62 -17.97 -2.19
CA ILE A 299 -15.46 -17.13 -3.40
C ILE A 299 -14.42 -17.75 -4.35
N VAL A 300 -13.31 -18.23 -3.81
CA VAL A 300 -12.20 -18.82 -4.58
C VAL A 300 -12.00 -20.28 -4.15
N PRO A 301 -11.90 -21.23 -5.10
CA PRO A 301 -11.60 -22.62 -4.79
C PRO A 301 -10.23 -22.78 -4.10
N TYR A 302 -10.14 -23.68 -3.12
CA TYR A 302 -8.93 -23.87 -2.31
C TYR A 302 -7.71 -24.33 -3.12
N ASP A 303 -7.93 -25.13 -4.16
CA ASP A 303 -6.84 -25.54 -5.06
C ASP A 303 -6.26 -24.35 -5.85
N VAL A 304 -7.09 -23.35 -6.17
CA VAL A 304 -6.66 -22.09 -6.79
C VAL A 304 -5.88 -21.24 -5.79
N MET A 305 -6.35 -21.13 -4.53
CA MET A 305 -5.62 -20.43 -3.47
C MET A 305 -4.23 -21.05 -3.25
N LYS A 306 -4.15 -22.38 -3.17
CA LYS A 306 -2.89 -23.13 -3.02
C LYS A 306 -1.94 -22.92 -4.20
N LYS A 307 -2.45 -22.98 -5.45
CA LYS A 307 -1.63 -22.71 -6.65
C LYS A 307 -1.08 -21.28 -6.63
N THR A 308 -1.92 -20.31 -6.25
CA THR A 308 -1.50 -18.90 -6.13
C THR A 308 -0.42 -18.74 -5.06
N ALA A 309 -0.54 -19.39 -3.91
CA ALA A 309 0.48 -19.34 -2.85
C ALA A 309 1.86 -19.80 -3.35
N ARG A 310 1.91 -20.82 -4.19
CA ARG A 310 3.15 -21.37 -4.77
C ARG A 310 3.75 -20.49 -5.87
N SER A 311 2.94 -19.69 -6.56
CA SER A 311 3.37 -18.89 -7.70
C SER A 311 3.56 -17.41 -7.40
N PHE A 312 2.82 -16.84 -6.44
CA PHE A 312 2.86 -15.43 -6.12
C PHE A 312 4.22 -15.01 -5.57
N ALA A 313 4.94 -14.21 -6.34
CA ALA A 313 6.31 -13.78 -6.03
C ALA A 313 6.37 -12.51 -5.16
N GLY A 314 5.23 -11.98 -4.72
CA GLY A 314 5.14 -10.73 -3.95
C GLY A 314 4.59 -9.57 -4.76
N VAL A 315 4.51 -8.43 -4.08
CA VAL A 315 4.12 -7.16 -4.71
C VAL A 315 5.31 -6.64 -5.51
N GLU A 316 5.08 -6.26 -6.75
CA GLU A 316 6.14 -5.71 -7.61
C GLU A 316 6.89 -4.60 -6.89
N HIS A 317 8.21 -4.67 -6.89
CA HIS A 317 9.14 -3.76 -6.20
C HIS A 317 9.11 -3.76 -4.66
N ARG A 318 8.38 -4.68 -4.00
CA ARG A 318 8.34 -4.81 -2.53
C ARG A 318 8.78 -6.21 -2.11
N ILE A 319 10.05 -6.36 -1.74
CA ILE A 319 10.69 -7.65 -1.42
C ILE A 319 10.30 -8.70 -2.48
N GLU A 320 10.17 -8.24 -3.72
CA GLU A 320 9.76 -9.05 -4.86
C GLU A 320 10.87 -10.04 -5.20
N TYR A 321 10.57 -11.33 -5.11
CA TYR A 321 11.51 -12.36 -5.55
C TYR A 321 11.72 -12.27 -7.07
N VAL A 322 12.97 -12.15 -7.50
CA VAL A 322 13.33 -12.05 -8.91
C VAL A 322 13.74 -13.42 -9.47
N ARG A 323 14.81 -14.00 -8.94
CA ARG A 323 15.30 -15.35 -9.29
C ARG A 323 16.29 -15.88 -8.26
N THR A 324 16.60 -17.16 -8.36
CA THR A 324 17.78 -17.76 -7.70
C THR A 324 18.88 -17.93 -8.74
N LEU A 325 20.11 -17.51 -8.42
CA LEU A 325 21.28 -17.62 -9.28
C LEU A 325 22.48 -18.11 -8.46
N HIS A 326 23.13 -19.19 -8.87
CA HIS A 326 24.21 -19.87 -8.13
C HIS A 326 23.85 -20.16 -6.66
N GLY A 327 22.56 -20.46 -6.39
CA GLY A 327 22.05 -20.70 -5.05
C GLY A 327 21.80 -19.45 -4.21
N ALA A 328 22.08 -18.24 -4.69
CA ALA A 328 21.72 -16.98 -4.07
C ALA A 328 20.35 -16.51 -4.55
N LYS A 329 19.49 -16.04 -3.63
CA LYS A 329 18.15 -15.51 -3.92
C LYS A 329 18.20 -14.00 -4.10
N TRP A 330 17.62 -13.49 -5.19
CA TRP A 330 17.60 -12.07 -5.52
C TRP A 330 16.23 -11.46 -5.31
N TYR A 331 16.18 -10.31 -4.59
CA TYR A 331 14.95 -9.62 -4.25
C TYR A 331 14.98 -8.15 -4.67
N ASN A 332 13.87 -7.66 -5.20
CA ASN A 332 13.65 -6.27 -5.57
C ASN A 332 12.76 -5.58 -4.54
N ASP A 333 13.33 -4.67 -3.76
CA ASP A 333 12.61 -3.83 -2.81
C ASP A 333 12.81 -2.33 -3.16
N SER A 334 12.78 -2.02 -4.45
CA SER A 334 12.98 -0.65 -4.96
C SER A 334 11.98 0.37 -4.41
N ILE A 335 10.83 -0.06 -3.89
CA ILE A 335 9.84 0.79 -3.23
C ILE A 335 10.32 1.34 -1.88
N ALA A 336 11.38 0.77 -1.29
CA ALA A 336 11.97 1.23 -0.04
C ALA A 336 12.74 2.54 -0.26
N THR A 337 12.00 3.64 -0.45
CA THR A 337 12.51 4.96 -0.77
C THR A 337 12.82 5.82 0.47
N SER A 338 12.98 5.21 1.62
CA SER A 338 13.38 5.83 2.90
C SER A 338 14.06 4.82 3.82
N PRO A 339 14.90 5.28 4.78
CA PRO A 339 15.55 4.41 5.75
C PRO A 339 14.58 3.48 6.49
N THR A 340 13.45 4.00 6.95
CA THR A 340 12.43 3.23 7.69
C THR A 340 11.88 2.04 6.88
N ARG A 341 11.69 2.23 5.57
CA ARG A 341 11.20 1.15 4.69
C ARG A 341 12.27 0.08 4.45
N THR A 342 13.51 0.48 4.24
CA THR A 342 14.64 -0.47 4.13
C THR A 342 14.83 -1.26 5.42
N ILE A 343 14.71 -0.62 6.59
CA ILE A 343 14.72 -1.31 7.89
C ILE A 343 13.64 -2.41 7.95
N ALA A 344 12.42 -2.08 7.54
CA ALA A 344 11.34 -3.06 7.48
C ALA A 344 11.65 -4.21 6.50
N GLY A 345 12.26 -3.90 5.36
CA GLY A 345 12.71 -4.89 4.38
C GLY A 345 13.81 -5.81 4.91
N LEU A 346 14.80 -5.26 5.60
CA LEU A 346 15.90 -6.04 6.20
C LEU A 346 15.40 -7.03 7.27
N ARG A 347 14.46 -6.60 8.10
CA ARG A 347 13.85 -7.44 9.16
C ARG A 347 12.98 -8.58 8.63
N ALA A 348 12.68 -8.60 7.33
CA ALA A 348 11.92 -9.68 6.70
C ALA A 348 12.77 -10.93 6.41
N PHE A 349 14.09 -10.81 6.52
CA PHE A 349 15.03 -11.91 6.29
C PHE A 349 15.65 -12.36 7.61
N ASP A 350 15.75 -13.67 7.80
CA ASP A 350 16.40 -14.26 8.97
C ASP A 350 17.92 -14.27 8.82
N GLU A 351 18.43 -14.35 7.58
CA GLU A 351 19.85 -14.35 7.25
C GLU A 351 20.36 -12.93 6.97
N LYS A 352 21.67 -12.72 7.14
CA LYS A 352 22.33 -11.48 6.72
C LYS A 352 22.36 -11.37 5.19
N VAL A 353 21.93 -10.22 4.67
CA VAL A 353 21.80 -9.96 3.22
C VAL A 353 23.01 -9.24 2.62
N ILE A 354 23.17 -9.35 1.31
CA ILE A 354 23.92 -8.40 0.48
C ILE A 354 22.93 -7.29 0.10
N LEU A 355 23.17 -6.09 0.63
CA LEU A 355 22.28 -4.93 0.45
C LEU A 355 22.82 -3.99 -0.62
N ILE A 356 22.02 -3.69 -1.65
CA ILE A 356 22.27 -2.60 -2.60
C ILE A 356 21.43 -1.41 -2.15
N ALA A 357 22.10 -0.26 -1.82
CA ALA A 357 21.44 0.92 -1.31
C ALA A 357 22.01 2.22 -1.92
N GLY A 358 21.24 3.32 -1.77
CA GLY A 358 21.55 4.65 -2.25
C GLY A 358 20.60 5.17 -3.33
N GLY A 359 20.78 6.43 -3.71
CA GLY A 359 19.91 7.14 -4.65
C GLY A 359 19.80 8.63 -4.34
N TYR A 360 18.64 9.25 -4.65
CA TYR A 360 18.37 10.67 -4.45
C TYR A 360 18.14 11.01 -2.98
N ASP A 361 18.75 12.12 -2.52
CA ASP A 361 18.63 12.62 -1.15
C ASP A 361 17.30 13.35 -0.93
N LYS A 362 16.51 12.87 0.01
CA LYS A 362 15.29 13.52 0.53
C LYS A 362 15.54 14.32 1.81
N HIS A 363 16.81 14.47 2.22
CA HIS A 363 17.21 15.09 3.47
C HIS A 363 16.63 14.39 4.73
N ILE A 364 16.52 13.05 4.66
CA ILE A 364 16.09 12.21 5.78
C ILE A 364 17.33 11.61 6.44
N SER A 365 17.40 11.62 7.76
CA SER A 365 18.51 11.03 8.50
C SER A 365 18.65 9.52 8.25
N PHE A 366 19.90 9.07 7.94
CA PHE A 366 20.24 7.66 7.83
C PHE A 366 20.70 7.03 9.14
N ALA A 367 20.83 7.78 10.23
CA ALA A 367 21.29 7.27 11.53
C ALA A 367 20.48 6.05 12.03
N PRO A 368 19.14 5.98 11.89
CA PRO A 368 18.36 4.81 12.32
C PRO A 368 18.67 3.52 11.53
N LEU A 369 19.33 3.62 10.36
CA LEU A 369 19.69 2.46 9.55
C LEU A 369 20.87 1.69 10.12
N ALA A 370 21.79 2.37 10.86
CA ALA A 370 23.05 1.80 11.32
C ALA A 370 22.90 0.52 12.15
N PRO A 371 22.10 0.46 13.24
CA PRO A 371 21.95 -0.77 14.02
C PRO A 371 21.35 -1.93 13.22
N GLU A 372 20.49 -1.65 12.25
CA GLU A 372 19.88 -2.67 11.43
C GLU A 372 20.83 -3.20 10.34
N VAL A 373 21.68 -2.33 9.79
CA VAL A 373 22.74 -2.77 8.86
C VAL A 373 23.74 -3.67 9.57
N VAL A 374 24.20 -3.33 10.76
CA VAL A 374 25.08 -4.18 11.57
C VAL A 374 24.47 -5.57 11.80
N LYS A 375 23.18 -5.60 12.11
CA LYS A 375 22.48 -6.84 12.45
C LYS A 375 22.17 -7.69 11.24
N HIS A 376 21.73 -7.09 10.13
CA HIS A 376 21.09 -7.79 9.01
C HIS A 376 21.90 -7.77 7.71
N VAL A 377 23.02 -7.05 7.61
CA VAL A 377 23.79 -6.94 6.37
C VAL A 377 25.16 -7.57 6.54
N LYS A 378 25.61 -8.35 5.56
CA LYS A 378 26.96 -8.88 5.48
C LYS A 378 27.85 -8.13 4.49
N LEU A 379 27.24 -7.56 3.45
CA LEU A 379 27.90 -6.72 2.45
C LEU A 379 26.96 -5.59 2.06
N LEU A 380 27.42 -4.36 2.17
CA LEU A 380 26.69 -3.16 1.74
C LEU A 380 27.32 -2.60 0.46
N ILE A 381 26.53 -2.52 -0.60
CA ILE A 381 26.94 -1.97 -1.89
C ILE A 381 26.20 -0.63 -2.09
N LEU A 382 26.94 0.46 -2.16
CA LEU A 382 26.41 1.81 -2.25
C LEU A 382 26.60 2.41 -3.64
N CYS A 383 25.57 3.11 -4.14
CA CYS A 383 25.65 3.93 -5.34
C CYS A 383 24.74 5.17 -5.25
N GLY A 384 24.84 6.06 -6.23
CA GLY A 384 24.02 7.27 -6.32
C GLY A 384 24.44 8.39 -5.35
N ALA A 385 23.69 9.49 -5.37
CA ALA A 385 24.03 10.74 -4.71
C ALA A 385 24.16 10.65 -3.17
N THR A 386 23.51 9.65 -2.54
CA THR A 386 23.51 9.51 -1.08
C THR A 386 24.54 8.51 -0.54
N ALA A 387 25.37 7.90 -1.38
CA ALA A 387 26.35 6.89 -0.95
C ALA A 387 27.25 7.39 0.19
N ASP A 388 27.80 8.62 0.08
CA ASP A 388 28.62 9.23 1.13
C ASP A 388 27.85 9.49 2.43
N ALA A 389 26.63 9.98 2.32
CA ALA A 389 25.78 10.29 3.46
C ALA A 389 25.36 9.03 4.25
N ILE A 390 25.05 7.93 3.54
CA ILE A 390 24.73 6.65 4.17
C ILE A 390 25.97 6.11 4.90
N GLU A 391 27.13 6.01 4.22
CA GLU A 391 28.34 5.48 4.85
C GLU A 391 28.76 6.31 6.06
N LYS A 392 28.72 7.65 5.97
CA LYS A 392 29.02 8.56 7.07
C LYS A 392 28.09 8.29 8.26
N ALA A 393 26.78 8.21 8.03
CA ALA A 393 25.80 7.94 9.08
C ALA A 393 26.03 6.59 9.77
N LEU A 394 26.44 5.54 9.01
CA LEU A 394 26.75 4.24 9.59
C LEU A 394 28.01 4.32 10.49
N ARG A 395 29.10 4.94 10.03
CA ARG A 395 30.34 5.10 10.80
C ARG A 395 30.16 5.98 12.07
N GLU A 396 29.24 6.94 12.03
CA GLU A 396 28.93 7.81 13.19
C GLU A 396 28.02 7.13 14.23
N ASN A 397 27.26 6.08 13.83
CA ASN A 397 26.23 5.47 14.69
C ASN A 397 26.43 3.97 14.96
N ALA A 398 27.55 3.38 14.54
CA ALA A 398 27.95 2.02 14.84
C ALA A 398 29.48 1.96 15.07
N ARG A 399 29.95 0.92 15.77
CA ARG A 399 31.40 0.70 15.93
C ARG A 399 31.95 0.17 14.61
N GLU A 400 33.16 0.63 14.24
CA GLU A 400 33.81 0.24 12.96
C GLU A 400 33.93 -1.29 12.79
N GLU A 401 34.22 -1.98 13.89
CA GLU A 401 34.37 -3.45 13.93
C GLU A 401 33.07 -4.24 13.69
N ASP A 402 31.92 -3.60 13.91
CA ASP A 402 30.61 -4.23 13.72
C ASP A 402 30.04 -3.97 12.32
N LEU A 403 30.60 -3.01 11.57
CA LEU A 403 30.09 -2.66 10.24
C LEU A 403 30.38 -3.80 9.26
N PRO A 404 29.43 -4.07 8.33
CA PRO A 404 29.71 -4.98 7.22
C PRO A 404 30.77 -4.39 6.29
N GLU A 405 31.31 -5.23 5.40
CA GLU A 405 32.09 -4.74 4.27
C GLU A 405 31.25 -3.74 3.47
N ILE A 406 31.83 -2.58 3.12
CA ILE A 406 31.17 -1.52 2.35
C ILE A 406 31.90 -1.35 1.04
N MET A 407 31.18 -1.51 -0.08
CA MET A 407 31.69 -1.30 -1.44
C MET A 407 30.94 -0.15 -2.12
N ARG A 408 31.62 0.58 -2.99
CA ARG A 408 31.05 1.67 -3.76
C ARG A 408 31.08 1.36 -5.24
N CYS A 409 29.97 1.63 -5.90
CA CYS A 409 29.81 1.41 -7.32
C CYS A 409 29.32 2.69 -8.02
N ALA A 410 29.64 2.80 -9.29
CA ALA A 410 29.30 3.97 -10.09
C ALA A 410 27.78 4.09 -10.34
N ASP A 411 27.11 2.95 -10.55
CA ASP A 411 25.69 2.87 -10.89
C ASP A 411 25.06 1.53 -10.47
N LEU A 412 23.77 1.38 -10.73
CA LEU A 412 23.01 0.17 -10.40
C LEU A 412 23.54 -1.08 -11.13
N ALA A 413 24.02 -0.94 -12.37
CA ALA A 413 24.55 -2.08 -13.12
C ALA A 413 25.84 -2.62 -12.49
N ALA A 414 26.74 -1.71 -12.10
CA ALA A 414 27.94 -2.08 -11.36
C ALA A 414 27.62 -2.67 -9.99
N CYS A 415 26.59 -2.18 -9.28
CA CYS A 415 26.14 -2.79 -8.03
C CYS A 415 25.66 -4.24 -8.21
N VAL A 416 24.84 -4.48 -9.24
CA VAL A 416 24.33 -5.83 -9.57
C VAL A 416 25.47 -6.76 -9.93
N GLN A 417 26.44 -6.30 -10.74
CA GLN A 417 27.63 -7.09 -11.10
C GLN A 417 28.48 -7.43 -9.86
N THR A 418 28.77 -6.43 -9.01
CA THR A 418 29.50 -6.63 -7.76
C THR A 418 28.78 -7.63 -6.84
N ALA A 419 27.47 -7.50 -6.68
CA ALA A 419 26.69 -8.43 -5.88
C ALA A 419 26.75 -9.86 -6.45
N TYR A 420 26.70 -10.00 -7.77
CA TYR A 420 26.82 -11.29 -8.45
C TYR A 420 28.16 -11.98 -8.19
N GLU A 421 29.25 -11.24 -8.25
CA GLU A 421 30.61 -11.75 -7.99
C GLU A 421 30.86 -12.14 -6.52
N ARG A 422 30.09 -11.56 -5.61
CA ARG A 422 30.24 -11.74 -4.16
C ARG A 422 29.22 -12.69 -3.53
N ALA A 423 28.12 -12.95 -4.23
CA ALA A 423 27.06 -13.82 -3.73
C ALA A 423 27.40 -15.30 -3.94
N GLY A 424 27.16 -16.11 -2.93
CA GLY A 424 27.30 -17.56 -2.96
C GLY A 424 26.02 -18.30 -2.60
N THR A 425 26.09 -19.63 -2.62
CA THR A 425 24.96 -20.49 -2.26
C THR A 425 24.42 -20.17 -0.86
N GLY A 426 23.10 -19.95 -0.75
CA GLY A 426 22.41 -19.61 0.49
C GLY A 426 22.30 -18.10 0.74
N ASP A 427 22.97 -17.25 -0.06
CA ASP A 427 22.91 -15.82 0.12
C ASP A 427 21.60 -15.20 -0.35
N ILE A 428 21.29 -14.04 0.23
CA ILE A 428 20.21 -13.17 -0.19
C ILE A 428 20.78 -11.85 -0.68
N VAL A 429 20.49 -11.49 -1.93
CA VAL A 429 20.81 -10.18 -2.50
C VAL A 429 19.53 -9.37 -2.60
N THR A 430 19.51 -8.16 -2.05
CA THR A 430 18.34 -7.28 -2.11
C THR A 430 18.69 -5.86 -2.53
N LEU A 431 17.94 -5.33 -3.52
CA LEU A 431 17.88 -3.90 -3.77
C LEU A 431 16.87 -3.29 -2.80
N SER A 432 17.33 -2.64 -1.72
CA SER A 432 16.48 -1.88 -0.79
C SER A 432 17.12 -0.52 -0.51
N PRO A 433 16.84 0.49 -1.35
CA PRO A 433 17.71 1.65 -1.56
C PRO A 433 17.79 2.63 -0.41
N ALA A 434 16.85 2.67 0.52
CA ALA A 434 16.69 3.70 1.55
C ALA A 434 16.48 5.14 1.01
N CYS A 435 16.44 5.32 -0.31
CA CYS A 435 16.46 6.59 -1.03
C CYS A 435 15.45 6.61 -2.17
N ALA A 436 15.02 7.81 -2.57
CA ALA A 436 14.27 7.97 -3.80
C ALA A 436 15.15 7.62 -5.03
N ALA A 437 14.51 7.57 -6.20
CA ALA A 437 15.17 7.15 -7.44
C ALA A 437 15.57 8.33 -8.36
N PHE A 438 15.22 9.57 -8.01
CA PHE A 438 15.20 10.74 -8.89
C PHE A 438 16.59 11.23 -9.36
N ASP A 439 17.66 10.66 -8.86
CA ASP A 439 19.02 10.91 -9.33
C ASP A 439 19.34 10.23 -10.67
N CYS A 440 18.79 9.02 -10.89
CA CYS A 440 19.07 8.22 -12.09
C CYS A 440 17.80 7.70 -12.80
N PHE A 441 16.64 7.73 -12.15
CA PHE A 441 15.39 7.19 -12.68
C PHE A 441 14.23 8.15 -12.40
N THR A 442 13.19 8.10 -13.23
CA THR A 442 11.99 8.94 -13.06
C THR A 442 11.20 8.58 -11.79
N ASN A 443 11.28 7.33 -11.32
CA ASN A 443 10.61 6.84 -10.13
C ASN A 443 11.19 5.48 -9.69
N PHE A 444 10.72 4.99 -8.53
CA PHE A 444 11.17 3.71 -7.99
C PHE A 444 10.76 2.50 -8.85
N MET A 445 9.69 2.58 -9.62
CA MET A 445 9.24 1.50 -10.50
C MET A 445 10.23 1.29 -11.64
N GLU A 446 10.69 2.37 -12.28
CA GLU A 446 11.69 2.29 -13.34
C GLU A 446 13.04 1.76 -12.81
N ARG A 447 13.47 2.17 -11.61
CA ARG A 447 14.64 1.59 -10.93
C ARG A 447 14.47 0.10 -10.67
N GLY A 448 13.30 -0.31 -10.18
CA GLY A 448 13.02 -1.72 -9.90
C GLY A 448 12.96 -2.58 -11.17
N LYS A 449 12.37 -2.08 -12.26
CA LYS A 449 12.38 -2.75 -13.57
C LYS A 449 13.80 -2.89 -14.12
N ALA A 450 14.60 -1.83 -14.02
CA ALA A 450 16.01 -1.86 -14.43
C ALA A 450 16.80 -2.90 -13.64
N PHE A 451 16.62 -2.96 -12.30
CA PHE A 451 17.23 -3.98 -11.46
C PHE A 451 16.85 -5.40 -11.91
N LYS A 452 15.55 -5.67 -12.09
CA LYS A 452 15.09 -6.98 -12.56
C LYS A 452 15.71 -7.36 -13.89
N LYS A 453 15.75 -6.41 -14.85
CA LYS A 453 16.37 -6.64 -16.17
C LYS A 453 17.86 -6.97 -16.04
N LEU A 454 18.60 -6.26 -15.21
CA LEU A 454 20.01 -6.52 -14.97
C LEU A 454 20.22 -7.90 -14.34
N VAL A 455 19.46 -8.23 -13.28
CA VAL A 455 19.55 -9.55 -12.61
C VAL A 455 19.21 -10.68 -13.56
N MET A 456 18.15 -10.53 -14.39
CA MET A 456 17.78 -11.57 -15.37
C MET A 456 18.79 -11.76 -16.50
N ALA A 457 19.62 -10.75 -16.78
CA ALA A 457 20.67 -10.80 -17.80
C ALA A 457 22.00 -11.41 -17.30
N LEU A 458 22.16 -11.62 -15.99
CA LEU A 458 23.36 -12.27 -15.44
C LEU A 458 23.48 -13.72 -15.95
N PRO A 459 24.70 -14.20 -16.24
CA PRO A 459 24.93 -15.58 -16.68
C PRO A 459 24.55 -16.61 -15.59
N GLU A 460 24.14 -17.81 -16.02
CA GLU A 460 23.86 -18.95 -15.13
C GLU A 460 25.13 -19.63 -14.66
#